data_35faf214ab464fa48b07e5892e8d27e8
#
_entry.id   35faf214ab464fa48b07e5892e8d27e8
#
_cell.length_a   1.000
_cell.length_b   1.000
_cell.length_c   1.000
_cell.angle_alpha   90.00
_cell.angle_beta   90.00
_cell.angle_gamma   90.00
#
_symmetry.space_group_name_H-M   'P 1'
#
loop_
_entity.id
_entity.type
_entity.pdbx_description
1 polymer ?
#
loop_
_entity_poly.entity_id
_entity_poly.type
_entity_poly.pdbx_seq_one_letter_code
_entity_poly.pdbx_strand_id
1 'polypeptide(L)'
;SNLVGSETLTLSGNGTLANANVGTNKGVTLNTLSIADNSGLAANYILTGGTHQLTVTQRVVNATGTRLYDATSNADFSDLSLGNLVGSETLVLSGVGTLADKNVASNKTVGVGTLSLADGGGGGLAANYTLSSGTHLLTINQKPVSITGTRTYNATTVTLSTDLSIGGLVGGETISLSGQGTIADKNVGTGKTITLNTLTLNNGANPTHLASNYTFTGGTHTFDVTQAPLSISGSRQYDGTVNFDNSIITVSGLQGGETLTVDDDINTNNVNVGTYNTGAGNLLISDVNNSHVTYKKIADHGGNGTKVNWPGTSNHELTPDSGESTEDFTQRALELMNTAGSGIAYFVMTYSDNTKTTATSAKAK
;
A
#
# COMPACT_ATOMS: atom_id res chain seq x y z
N SER A 1 -30.99 -23.79 -55.57
CA SER A 1 -32.01 -24.86 -55.77
C SER A 1 -32.30 -25.01 -57.25
N ASN A 2 -32.47 -26.20 -57.73
CA ASN A 2 -32.80 -26.51 -59.12
C ASN A 2 -34.29 -26.89 -59.26
N LEU A 3 -35.15 -26.30 -58.43
CA LEU A 3 -36.60 -26.49 -58.54
C LEU A 3 -37.12 -25.75 -59.75
N VAL A 4 -38.12 -26.32 -60.39
CA VAL A 4 -38.72 -25.76 -61.60
C VAL A 4 -39.76 -24.67 -61.28
N GLY A 5 -39.64 -23.52 -61.92
CA GLY A 5 -40.55 -22.40 -61.68
C GLY A 5 -40.53 -21.88 -60.24
N SER A 6 -41.70 -21.73 -59.66
CA SER A 6 -41.86 -21.32 -58.21
C SER A 6 -42.17 -22.47 -57.27
N GLU A 7 -41.90 -23.71 -57.69
CA GLU A 7 -42.10 -24.85 -56.82
C GLU A 7 -41.23 -24.78 -55.58
N THR A 8 -41.75 -25.31 -54.47
CA THR A 8 -41.06 -25.47 -53.18
C THR A 8 -41.25 -26.88 -52.70
N LEU A 9 -40.24 -27.43 -52.05
CA LEU A 9 -40.25 -28.71 -51.37
C LEU A 9 -39.87 -28.53 -49.89
N THR A 10 -40.36 -29.43 -49.06
CA THR A 10 -39.95 -29.48 -47.65
C THR A 10 -38.73 -30.37 -47.51
N LEU A 11 -37.65 -29.88 -46.88
CA LEU A 11 -36.48 -30.68 -46.53
C LEU A 11 -36.59 -31.08 -45.06
N SER A 12 -36.40 -32.35 -44.75
CA SER A 12 -36.42 -32.90 -43.37
C SER A 12 -35.27 -33.88 -43.18
N GLY A 13 -35.03 -34.26 -41.88
CA GLY A 13 -33.92 -35.15 -41.51
C GLY A 13 -32.62 -34.42 -41.27
N ASN A 14 -31.52 -35.15 -41.12
CA ASN A 14 -30.18 -34.65 -40.75
C ASN A 14 -29.14 -35.15 -41.75
N GLY A 15 -28.30 -34.22 -42.20
CA GLY A 15 -27.06 -34.52 -42.91
C GLY A 15 -25.84 -34.33 -41.96
N THR A 16 -24.69 -34.79 -42.40
CA THR A 16 -23.42 -34.63 -41.65
C THR A 16 -22.32 -34.07 -42.53
N LEU A 17 -21.41 -33.35 -41.89
CA LEU A 17 -20.14 -32.93 -42.47
C LEU A 17 -19.02 -33.86 -42.03
N ALA A 18 -17.94 -33.96 -42.76
CA ALA A 18 -16.76 -34.73 -42.40
C ALA A 18 -16.11 -34.29 -41.08
N ASN A 19 -16.20 -32.99 -40.75
CA ASN A 19 -15.78 -32.40 -39.48
C ASN A 19 -16.53 -31.10 -39.22
N ALA A 20 -16.48 -30.58 -37.98
CA ALA A 20 -17.16 -29.36 -37.58
C ALA A 20 -16.37 -28.07 -37.93
N ASN A 21 -15.16 -28.17 -38.44
CA ASN A 21 -14.27 -27.00 -38.65
C ASN A 21 -14.81 -26.04 -39.71
N VAL A 22 -14.41 -24.80 -39.57
CA VAL A 22 -14.65 -23.69 -40.54
C VAL A 22 -14.21 -24.14 -41.93
N GLY A 23 -14.98 -23.81 -42.90
CA GLY A 23 -14.69 -24.07 -44.33
C GLY A 23 -15.86 -23.75 -45.25
N THR A 24 -15.52 -23.40 -46.49
CA THR A 24 -16.51 -23.13 -47.53
C THR A 24 -16.76 -24.39 -48.35
N ASN A 25 -17.98 -24.53 -48.87
CA ASN A 25 -18.36 -25.60 -49.80
C ASN A 25 -18.05 -26.98 -49.27
N LYS A 26 -18.21 -27.22 -47.96
CA LYS A 26 -18.00 -28.54 -47.32
C LYS A 26 -19.07 -29.49 -47.80
N GLY A 27 -18.65 -30.65 -48.30
CA GLY A 27 -19.58 -31.69 -48.74
C GLY A 27 -20.47 -32.18 -47.60
N VAL A 28 -21.75 -32.28 -47.87
CA VAL A 28 -22.77 -32.82 -46.97
C VAL A 28 -23.09 -34.27 -47.31
N THR A 29 -22.92 -35.17 -46.35
CA THR A 29 -23.46 -36.54 -46.44
C THR A 29 -24.92 -36.51 -46.06
N LEU A 30 -25.79 -36.99 -46.91
CA LEU A 30 -27.24 -36.83 -46.81
C LEU A 30 -27.88 -37.56 -45.61
N ASN A 31 -27.36 -38.71 -45.22
CA ASN A 31 -27.88 -39.52 -44.13
C ASN A 31 -29.40 -39.70 -44.17
N THR A 32 -30.15 -39.06 -43.26
CA THR A 32 -31.63 -39.12 -43.20
C THR A 32 -32.31 -37.92 -43.91
N LEU A 33 -31.54 -37.06 -44.56
CA LEU A 33 -32.13 -35.96 -45.31
C LEU A 33 -33.07 -36.48 -46.42
N SER A 34 -34.28 -36.00 -46.42
CA SER A 34 -35.32 -36.38 -47.36
C SER A 34 -36.14 -35.16 -47.79
N ILE A 35 -36.72 -35.25 -48.97
CA ILE A 35 -37.61 -34.22 -49.49
C ILE A 35 -39.06 -34.72 -49.46
N ALA A 36 -39.98 -33.83 -49.17
CA ALA A 36 -41.42 -34.06 -49.17
C ALA A 36 -42.14 -32.97 -50.00
N ASP A 37 -43.34 -33.25 -50.39
CA ASP A 37 -44.19 -32.32 -51.15
C ASP A 37 -44.44 -31.02 -50.38
N ASN A 38 -44.54 -29.94 -51.18
CA ASN A 38 -45.06 -28.64 -50.72
C ASN A 38 -45.91 -28.08 -51.87
N SER A 39 -45.49 -27.02 -52.58
CA SER A 39 -46.14 -26.61 -53.83
C SER A 39 -45.67 -27.42 -55.02
N GLY A 40 -44.55 -28.11 -54.94
CA GLY A 40 -44.02 -29.06 -55.90
C GLY A 40 -44.15 -30.50 -55.42
N LEU A 41 -44.12 -31.48 -56.32
CA LEU A 41 -44.16 -32.89 -56.03
C LEU A 41 -42.74 -33.43 -55.81
N ALA A 42 -42.43 -33.95 -54.61
CA ALA A 42 -41.11 -34.51 -54.27
C ALA A 42 -40.73 -35.68 -55.19
N ALA A 43 -41.69 -36.43 -55.72
CA ALA A 43 -41.45 -37.55 -56.63
C ALA A 43 -40.79 -37.11 -57.96
N ASN A 44 -40.85 -35.83 -58.32
CA ASN A 44 -40.21 -35.30 -59.55
C ASN A 44 -38.72 -34.95 -59.29
N TYR A 45 -38.22 -35.07 -58.06
CA TYR A 45 -36.90 -34.64 -57.66
C TYR A 45 -36.14 -35.74 -56.91
N ILE A 46 -34.84 -35.68 -56.94
CA ILE A 46 -33.96 -36.59 -56.21
C ILE A 46 -32.79 -35.82 -55.59
N LEU A 47 -32.44 -36.13 -54.34
CA LEU A 47 -31.26 -35.56 -53.72
C LEU A 47 -29.96 -36.24 -54.17
N THR A 48 -30.02 -37.55 -54.54
CA THR A 48 -28.83 -38.31 -54.97
C THR A 48 -28.30 -37.74 -56.28
N GLY A 49 -26.97 -37.52 -56.37
CA GLY A 49 -26.29 -36.98 -57.54
C GLY A 49 -26.27 -35.45 -57.67
N GLY A 50 -26.93 -34.74 -56.75
CA GLY A 50 -26.83 -33.29 -56.65
C GLY A 50 -25.53 -32.85 -55.91
N THR A 51 -25.23 -31.55 -55.99
CA THR A 51 -24.15 -30.94 -55.15
C THR A 51 -24.73 -30.47 -53.86
N HIS A 52 -24.27 -31.07 -52.76
CA HIS A 52 -24.70 -30.75 -51.42
C HIS A 52 -23.54 -30.14 -50.61
N GLN A 53 -23.62 -28.88 -50.31
CA GLN A 53 -22.53 -28.11 -49.67
C GLN A 53 -23.06 -27.21 -48.58
N LEU A 54 -22.25 -27.06 -47.50
CA LEU A 54 -22.51 -26.15 -46.42
C LEU A 54 -21.22 -25.33 -46.14
N THR A 55 -21.39 -24.07 -45.86
CA THR A 55 -20.31 -23.24 -45.36
C THR A 55 -20.41 -23.12 -43.83
N VAL A 56 -19.35 -23.44 -43.14
CA VAL A 56 -19.18 -23.18 -41.70
C VAL A 56 -18.32 -21.97 -41.54
N THR A 57 -18.86 -20.93 -40.91
CA THR A 57 -18.14 -19.66 -40.67
C THR A 57 -17.51 -19.64 -39.28
N GLN A 58 -16.50 -18.78 -39.11
CA GLN A 58 -15.87 -18.57 -37.82
C GLN A 58 -16.86 -18.12 -36.74
N ARG A 59 -16.69 -18.60 -35.52
CA ARG A 59 -17.42 -18.14 -34.35
C ARG A 59 -16.73 -16.93 -33.75
N VAL A 60 -17.49 -15.87 -33.52
CA VAL A 60 -16.98 -14.66 -32.86
C VAL A 60 -16.76 -14.93 -31.37
N VAL A 61 -15.57 -14.62 -30.88
CA VAL A 61 -15.23 -14.66 -29.46
C VAL A 61 -15.16 -13.25 -28.89
N ASN A 62 -15.48 -13.15 -27.61
CA ASN A 62 -15.34 -11.92 -26.84
C ASN A 62 -14.12 -12.03 -25.94
N ALA A 63 -13.44 -10.91 -25.70
CA ALA A 63 -12.35 -10.82 -24.74
C ALA A 63 -12.70 -9.79 -23.66
N THR A 64 -12.87 -10.21 -22.44
CA THR A 64 -13.31 -9.34 -21.33
C THR A 64 -12.43 -9.53 -20.11
N GLY A 65 -12.27 -8.45 -19.32
CA GLY A 65 -11.44 -8.54 -18.14
C GLY A 65 -11.45 -7.32 -17.25
N THR A 66 -10.55 -7.35 -16.26
CA THR A 66 -10.39 -6.25 -15.29
C THR A 66 -8.93 -6.12 -14.90
N ARG A 67 -8.48 -4.88 -14.67
CA ARG A 67 -7.17 -4.60 -14.07
C ARG A 67 -7.21 -3.38 -13.17
N LEU A 68 -6.19 -3.18 -12.38
CA LEU A 68 -5.94 -1.91 -11.71
C LEU A 68 -5.32 -0.90 -12.68
N TYR A 69 -5.53 0.36 -12.41
CA TYR A 69 -4.88 1.45 -13.15
C TYR A 69 -3.35 1.32 -13.11
N ASP A 70 -2.72 1.40 -14.26
CA ASP A 70 -1.27 1.23 -14.48
C ASP A 70 -0.64 2.36 -15.32
N ALA A 71 -1.42 3.39 -15.63
CA ALA A 71 -1.06 4.54 -16.45
C ALA A 71 -0.82 4.22 -17.95
N THR A 72 -1.25 3.05 -18.44
CA THR A 72 -1.16 2.68 -19.87
C THR A 72 -2.52 2.60 -20.53
N SER A 73 -2.56 2.78 -21.86
CA SER A 73 -3.74 2.52 -22.69
C SER A 73 -3.69 1.13 -23.35
N ASN A 74 -2.82 0.26 -22.93
CA ASN A 74 -2.76 -1.12 -23.39
C ASN A 74 -3.84 -1.96 -22.72
N ALA A 75 -4.30 -3.00 -23.41
CA ALA A 75 -5.09 -4.08 -22.86
C ALA A 75 -4.32 -5.38 -23.12
N ASP A 76 -3.47 -5.75 -22.16
CA ASP A 76 -2.64 -6.93 -22.31
C ASP A 76 -3.50 -8.21 -22.27
N PHE A 77 -3.10 -9.23 -23.03
CA PHE A 77 -3.83 -10.49 -23.07
C PHE A 77 -4.03 -11.12 -21.69
N SER A 78 -3.10 -10.87 -20.76
CA SER A 78 -3.16 -11.38 -19.38
C SER A 78 -4.29 -10.77 -18.55
N ASP A 79 -4.78 -9.60 -18.95
CA ASP A 79 -5.91 -8.91 -18.32
C ASP A 79 -7.27 -9.40 -18.87
N LEU A 80 -7.25 -10.22 -19.92
CA LEU A 80 -8.42 -10.61 -20.70
C LEU A 80 -8.68 -12.12 -20.65
N SER A 81 -9.94 -12.47 -20.61
CA SER A 81 -10.42 -13.85 -20.71
C SER A 81 -11.35 -13.98 -21.92
N LEU A 82 -11.20 -15.07 -22.66
CA LEU A 82 -12.04 -15.35 -23.81
C LEU A 82 -13.40 -15.92 -23.39
N GLY A 83 -14.46 -15.41 -24.01
CA GLY A 83 -15.81 -15.90 -23.86
C GLY A 83 -16.41 -16.33 -25.20
N ASN A 84 -17.55 -17.01 -25.15
CA ASN A 84 -18.30 -17.51 -26.31
C ASN A 84 -17.59 -18.67 -27.05
N LEU A 85 -16.79 -19.47 -26.34
CA LEU A 85 -16.21 -20.72 -26.87
C LEU A 85 -17.26 -21.84 -26.92
N VAL A 86 -17.02 -22.87 -27.71
CA VAL A 86 -17.89 -24.04 -27.85
C VAL A 86 -17.54 -25.09 -26.81
N GLY A 87 -18.53 -25.53 -26.04
CA GLY A 87 -18.36 -26.63 -25.08
C GLY A 87 -17.23 -26.40 -24.09
N SER A 88 -16.22 -27.28 -24.05
CA SER A 88 -15.04 -27.21 -23.20
C SER A 88 -13.78 -26.77 -23.96
N GLU A 89 -13.92 -26.26 -25.18
CA GLU A 89 -12.79 -25.75 -25.94
C GLU A 89 -12.15 -24.55 -25.26
N THR A 90 -10.83 -24.47 -25.35
CA THR A 90 -10.05 -23.30 -24.91
C THR A 90 -9.18 -22.82 -26.07
N LEU A 91 -8.83 -21.55 -26.06
CA LEU A 91 -7.85 -20.97 -26.97
C LEU A 91 -6.80 -20.21 -26.19
N VAL A 92 -5.63 -20.04 -26.79
CA VAL A 92 -4.59 -19.19 -26.24
C VAL A 92 -4.73 -17.79 -26.84
N LEU A 93 -4.93 -16.77 -25.97
CA LEU A 93 -4.88 -15.38 -26.35
C LEU A 93 -3.47 -14.86 -26.15
N SER A 94 -2.96 -14.04 -27.05
CA SER A 94 -1.65 -13.38 -26.95
C SER A 94 -1.72 -11.99 -27.57
N GLY A 95 -0.68 -11.16 -27.34
CA GLY A 95 -0.61 -9.79 -27.88
C GLY A 95 -1.24 -8.75 -26.97
N VAL A 96 -1.49 -7.57 -27.52
CA VAL A 96 -1.96 -6.38 -26.80
C VAL A 96 -3.10 -5.71 -27.57
N GLY A 97 -4.21 -5.50 -26.91
CA GLY A 97 -5.30 -4.65 -27.38
C GLY A 97 -5.04 -3.18 -27.03
N THR A 98 -5.87 -2.31 -27.53
CA THR A 98 -5.76 -0.86 -27.35
C THR A 98 -7.01 -0.27 -26.71
N LEU A 99 -6.84 0.71 -25.82
CA LEU A 99 -7.90 1.50 -25.22
C LEU A 99 -7.84 2.94 -25.75
N ALA A 100 -8.96 3.63 -25.77
CA ALA A 100 -9.02 5.04 -26.17
C ALA A 100 -8.20 5.95 -25.24
N ASP A 101 -8.13 5.64 -23.96
CA ASP A 101 -7.35 6.33 -22.95
C ASP A 101 -7.00 5.36 -21.79
N LYS A 102 -6.11 5.80 -20.90
CA LYS A 102 -5.64 5.03 -19.75
C LYS A 102 -6.56 5.05 -18.52
N ASN A 103 -7.56 5.94 -18.48
CA ASN A 103 -8.26 6.29 -17.23
C ASN A 103 -9.20 5.18 -16.74
N VAL A 104 -9.46 5.22 -15.44
CA VAL A 104 -10.43 4.36 -14.76
C VAL A 104 -11.82 4.51 -15.37
N ALA A 105 -12.39 3.42 -15.80
CA ALA A 105 -13.77 3.29 -16.24
C ALA A 105 -14.16 1.81 -16.37
N SER A 106 -15.46 1.54 -16.27
CA SER A 106 -16.02 0.22 -16.51
C SER A 106 -16.25 -0.02 -18.00
N ASN A 107 -16.06 -1.26 -18.44
CA ASN A 107 -16.42 -1.73 -19.79
C ASN A 107 -15.87 -0.85 -20.92
N LYS A 108 -14.61 -0.44 -20.83
CA LYS A 108 -13.94 0.27 -21.90
C LYS A 108 -13.78 -0.66 -23.10
N THR A 109 -14.15 -0.17 -24.28
CA THR A 109 -13.95 -0.93 -25.51
C THR A 109 -12.46 -1.17 -25.77
N VAL A 110 -12.11 -2.42 -26.02
CA VAL A 110 -10.76 -2.85 -26.40
C VAL A 110 -10.72 -2.99 -27.92
N GLY A 111 -9.89 -2.19 -28.57
CA GLY A 111 -9.49 -2.44 -29.96
C GLY A 111 -8.59 -3.69 -30.03
N VAL A 112 -8.76 -4.49 -31.06
CA VAL A 112 -8.05 -5.78 -31.18
C VAL A 112 -6.51 -5.59 -31.18
N GLY A 113 -6.01 -4.49 -31.77
CA GLY A 113 -4.56 -4.22 -31.79
C GLY A 113 -3.75 -5.39 -32.36
N THR A 114 -2.82 -5.94 -31.57
CA THR A 114 -2.03 -7.13 -31.90
C THR A 114 -2.56 -8.42 -31.27
N LEU A 115 -3.76 -8.38 -30.64
CA LEU A 115 -4.36 -9.57 -30.05
C LEU A 115 -4.55 -10.65 -31.10
N SER A 116 -4.16 -11.85 -30.80
CA SER A 116 -4.25 -13.02 -31.68
C SER A 116 -4.63 -14.27 -30.92
N LEU A 117 -5.28 -15.19 -31.64
CA LEU A 117 -5.69 -16.50 -31.13
C LEU A 117 -4.73 -17.59 -31.59
N ALA A 118 -4.41 -18.52 -30.73
CA ALA A 118 -3.75 -19.76 -31.06
C ALA A 118 -4.55 -20.94 -30.53
N ASP A 119 -4.26 -22.14 -31.04
CA ASP A 119 -4.92 -23.38 -30.64
C ASP A 119 -4.75 -23.65 -29.16
N GLY A 120 -5.79 -24.17 -28.53
CA GLY A 120 -5.82 -24.47 -27.11
C GLY A 120 -6.21 -25.92 -26.79
N GLY A 121 -6.71 -26.14 -25.62
CA GLY A 121 -7.19 -27.46 -25.16
C GLY A 121 -8.62 -27.76 -25.56
N GLY A 122 -9.05 -29.00 -25.28
CA GLY A 122 -10.42 -29.43 -25.51
C GLY A 122 -10.86 -29.50 -26.99
N GLY A 123 -9.91 -29.51 -27.93
CA GLY A 123 -10.20 -29.47 -29.37
C GLY A 123 -10.33 -28.04 -29.96
N GLY A 124 -10.03 -27.03 -29.19
CA GLY A 124 -10.10 -25.63 -29.62
C GLY A 124 -9.06 -25.30 -30.68
N LEU A 125 -9.52 -25.00 -31.89
CA LEU A 125 -8.72 -24.60 -33.05
C LEU A 125 -8.95 -23.14 -33.33
N ALA A 126 -7.90 -22.31 -33.30
CA ALA A 126 -7.99 -20.85 -33.56
C ALA A 126 -8.65 -20.53 -34.90
N ALA A 127 -8.43 -21.39 -35.90
CA ALA A 127 -9.02 -21.24 -37.24
C ALA A 127 -10.55 -21.23 -37.23
N ASN A 128 -11.20 -21.82 -36.22
CA ASN A 128 -12.66 -21.85 -36.07
C ASN A 128 -13.24 -20.57 -35.42
N TYR A 129 -12.40 -19.69 -34.97
CA TYR A 129 -12.78 -18.50 -34.18
C TYR A 129 -12.22 -17.21 -34.75
N THR A 130 -12.85 -16.11 -34.38
CA THR A 130 -12.36 -14.77 -34.75
C THR A 130 -12.60 -13.77 -33.63
N LEU A 131 -11.66 -12.83 -33.45
CA LEU A 131 -11.82 -11.65 -32.61
C LEU A 131 -12.57 -10.53 -33.37
N SER A 132 -12.58 -10.59 -34.70
CA SER A 132 -13.27 -9.57 -35.50
C SER A 132 -14.76 -9.53 -35.17
N SER A 133 -15.27 -8.32 -34.95
CA SER A 133 -16.69 -8.07 -34.59
C SER A 133 -17.11 -8.60 -33.20
N GLY A 134 -16.18 -9.07 -32.39
CA GLY A 134 -16.43 -9.43 -31.00
C GLY A 134 -16.63 -8.22 -30.11
N THR A 135 -17.29 -8.42 -28.97
CA THR A 135 -17.36 -7.42 -27.91
C THR A 135 -16.17 -7.63 -26.99
N HIS A 136 -15.21 -6.71 -27.05
CA HIS A 136 -14.02 -6.74 -26.21
C HIS A 136 -14.06 -5.60 -25.22
N LEU A 137 -14.03 -5.92 -23.92
CA LEU A 137 -14.22 -4.95 -22.84
C LEU A 137 -13.20 -5.15 -21.73
N LEU A 138 -12.64 -4.06 -21.26
CA LEU A 138 -11.75 -4.03 -20.08
C LEU A 138 -12.28 -3.02 -19.07
N THR A 139 -12.42 -3.44 -17.83
CA THR A 139 -12.68 -2.53 -16.72
C THR A 139 -11.35 -2.16 -16.04
N ILE A 140 -11.07 -0.87 -15.97
CA ILE A 140 -9.93 -0.35 -15.21
C ILE A 140 -10.44 0.14 -13.87
N ASN A 141 -10.00 -0.48 -12.80
CA ASN A 141 -10.31 -0.09 -11.42
C ASN A 141 -9.28 0.89 -10.89
N GLN A 142 -9.70 1.71 -9.92
CA GLN A 142 -8.79 2.62 -9.22
C GLN A 142 -7.63 1.86 -8.57
N LYS A 143 -6.44 2.46 -8.63
CA LYS A 143 -5.26 1.94 -7.94
C LYS A 143 -5.23 2.42 -6.49
N PRO A 144 -5.11 1.51 -5.52
CA PRO A 144 -4.87 1.89 -4.13
C PRO A 144 -3.56 2.67 -3.98
N VAL A 145 -3.60 3.76 -3.22
CA VAL A 145 -2.42 4.54 -2.82
C VAL A 145 -2.26 4.51 -1.31
N SER A 146 -1.03 4.52 -0.85
CA SER A 146 -0.68 4.62 0.57
C SER A 146 -0.27 6.04 0.90
N ILE A 147 -0.55 6.46 2.13
CA ILE A 147 -0.09 7.74 2.67
C ILE A 147 0.85 7.47 3.82
N THR A 148 1.99 8.12 3.80
CA THR A 148 2.95 8.10 4.90
C THR A 148 3.34 9.51 5.27
N GLY A 149 3.68 9.74 6.52
CA GLY A 149 4.17 11.03 6.98
C GLY A 149 4.91 10.95 8.29
N THR A 150 5.60 12.02 8.62
CA THR A 150 6.31 12.15 9.88
C THR A 150 6.32 13.59 10.34
N ARG A 151 6.27 13.80 11.64
CA ARG A 151 6.50 15.10 12.25
C ARG A 151 7.12 14.98 13.61
N THR A 152 7.73 16.05 14.06
CA THR A 152 8.12 16.24 15.45
C THR A 152 6.89 16.48 16.32
N TYR A 153 6.87 15.94 17.53
CA TYR A 153 5.78 16.10 18.48
C TYR A 153 5.38 17.59 18.63
N ASN A 154 4.10 17.84 18.51
CA ASN A 154 3.50 19.19 18.57
C ASN A 154 2.19 19.21 19.37
N ALA A 155 1.95 18.21 20.20
CA ALA A 155 0.79 18.07 21.09
C ALA A 155 -0.58 17.96 20.37
N THR A 156 -0.63 17.66 19.08
CA THR A 156 -1.89 17.48 18.33
C THR A 156 -1.99 16.11 17.68
N THR A 157 -3.21 15.64 17.49
CA THR A 157 -3.52 14.43 16.71
C THR A 157 -3.74 14.70 15.23
N VAL A 158 -3.85 15.97 14.82
CA VAL A 158 -4.13 16.35 13.43
C VAL A 158 -2.90 16.12 12.56
N THR A 159 -3.08 15.45 11.42
CA THR A 159 -2.06 15.30 10.36
C THR A 159 -2.46 16.18 9.17
N LEU A 160 -1.63 17.15 8.84
CA LEU A 160 -1.88 18.03 7.70
C LEU A 160 -1.41 17.37 6.41
N SER A 161 -2.08 17.68 5.29
CA SER A 161 -1.67 17.17 3.97
C SER A 161 -0.21 17.54 3.62
N THR A 162 0.32 18.63 4.17
CA THR A 162 1.72 19.06 4.02
C THR A 162 2.73 18.15 4.70
N ASP A 163 2.31 17.39 5.70
CA ASP A 163 3.15 16.45 6.45
C ASP A 163 3.14 15.05 5.81
N LEU A 164 2.38 14.89 4.72
CA LEU A 164 2.06 13.59 4.13
C LEU A 164 2.62 13.46 2.73
N SER A 165 3.01 12.24 2.40
CA SER A 165 3.47 11.82 1.07
C SER A 165 2.60 10.68 0.55
N ILE A 166 2.36 10.67 -0.77
CA ILE A 166 1.59 9.63 -1.45
C ILE A 166 2.56 8.61 -2.03
N GLY A 167 2.35 7.34 -1.69
CA GLY A 167 3.06 6.20 -2.28
C GLY A 167 2.13 5.36 -3.16
N GLY A 168 2.72 4.60 -4.10
CA GLY A 168 1.98 3.69 -4.97
C GLY A 168 1.47 4.30 -6.27
N LEU A 169 1.88 5.52 -6.62
CA LEU A 169 1.61 6.11 -7.93
C LEU A 169 2.33 5.35 -9.04
N VAL A 170 1.77 5.34 -10.23
CA VAL A 170 2.31 4.64 -11.41
C VAL A 170 2.64 5.59 -12.55
N GLY A 171 3.46 5.12 -13.49
CA GLY A 171 3.79 5.87 -14.70
C GLY A 171 4.50 7.21 -14.47
N GLY A 172 5.14 7.39 -13.31
CA GLY A 172 5.75 8.68 -12.94
C GLY A 172 4.72 9.79 -12.70
N GLU A 173 3.46 9.44 -12.48
CA GLU A 173 2.40 10.42 -12.20
C GLU A 173 2.58 11.07 -10.85
N THR A 174 2.14 12.31 -10.74
CA THR A 174 2.08 13.08 -9.51
C THR A 174 0.66 13.56 -9.31
N ILE A 175 0.13 13.33 -8.12
CA ILE A 175 -1.13 13.90 -7.64
C ILE A 175 -0.88 14.55 -6.29
N SER A 176 -1.78 15.39 -5.81
CA SER A 176 -1.61 16.11 -4.56
C SER A 176 -2.67 15.74 -3.52
N LEU A 177 -2.37 16.07 -2.27
CA LEU A 177 -3.29 15.93 -1.14
C LEU A 177 -3.78 17.29 -0.70
N SER A 178 -5.02 17.34 -0.23
CA SER A 178 -5.56 18.47 0.54
C SER A 178 -6.37 17.95 1.73
N GLY A 179 -6.71 18.86 2.65
CA GLY A 179 -7.42 18.51 3.86
C GLY A 179 -6.49 18.03 4.97
N GLN A 180 -7.06 17.31 5.93
CA GLN A 180 -6.35 16.81 7.12
C GLN A 180 -6.93 15.48 7.58
N GLY A 181 -6.05 14.66 8.13
CA GLY A 181 -6.37 13.43 8.84
C GLY A 181 -6.15 13.55 10.33
N THR A 182 -6.29 12.46 11.05
CA THR A 182 -5.95 12.35 12.48
C THR A 182 -5.31 11.00 12.77
N ILE A 183 -4.47 10.98 13.81
CA ILE A 183 -3.96 9.77 14.45
C ILE A 183 -4.64 9.57 15.80
N ALA A 184 -4.63 8.36 16.32
CA ALA A 184 -5.37 7.99 17.53
C ALA A 184 -4.94 8.78 18.77
N ASP A 185 -3.64 9.08 18.90
CA ASP A 185 -3.08 9.88 19.99
C ASP A 185 -1.93 10.76 19.50
N LYS A 186 -1.57 11.78 20.28
CA LYS A 186 -0.54 12.77 19.96
C LYS A 186 0.89 12.29 20.24
N ASN A 187 1.07 11.20 20.98
CA ASN A 187 2.35 10.78 21.56
C ASN A 187 3.36 10.32 20.49
N VAL A 188 4.61 10.31 20.85
CA VAL A 188 5.70 9.74 20.04
C VAL A 188 5.42 8.27 19.73
N GLY A 189 5.68 7.87 18.49
CA GLY A 189 5.47 6.51 18.03
C GLY A 189 5.54 6.39 16.52
N THR A 190 5.73 5.19 16.03
CA THR A 190 5.86 4.86 14.61
C THR A 190 4.65 4.07 14.12
N GLY A 191 4.35 4.20 12.83
CA GLY A 191 3.31 3.41 12.18
C GLY A 191 1.89 3.67 12.68
N LYS A 192 1.62 4.84 13.28
CA LYS A 192 0.28 5.22 13.74
C LYS A 192 -0.68 5.29 12.57
N THR A 193 -1.81 4.61 12.66
CA THR A 193 -2.82 4.64 11.59
C THR A 193 -3.42 6.03 11.44
N ILE A 194 -3.49 6.51 10.20
CA ILE A 194 -4.16 7.76 9.86
C ILE A 194 -5.65 7.49 9.60
N THR A 195 -6.52 8.18 10.33
CA THR A 195 -7.93 8.34 9.96
C THR A 195 -8.03 9.48 8.95
N LEU A 196 -8.57 9.20 7.77
CA LEU A 196 -8.48 10.10 6.61
C LEU A 196 -9.29 11.40 6.74
N ASN A 197 -10.40 11.40 7.49
CA ASN A 197 -11.28 12.56 7.72
C ASN A 197 -11.59 13.36 6.43
N THR A 198 -10.97 14.56 6.28
CA THR A 198 -11.16 15.44 5.12
C THR A 198 -10.06 15.33 4.07
N LEU A 199 -9.11 14.38 4.24
CA LEU A 199 -8.07 14.16 3.24
C LEU A 199 -8.68 13.76 1.90
N THR A 200 -8.27 14.43 0.85
CA THR A 200 -8.70 14.18 -0.52
C THR A 200 -7.52 14.15 -1.47
N LEU A 201 -7.64 13.31 -2.50
CA LEU A 201 -6.72 13.28 -3.62
C LEU A 201 -7.14 14.35 -4.64
N ASN A 202 -6.21 15.12 -5.15
CA ASN A 202 -6.43 16.14 -6.18
C ASN A 202 -5.53 15.85 -7.38
N ASN A 203 -5.97 16.29 -8.55
CA ASN A 203 -5.23 16.13 -9.78
C ASN A 203 -3.82 16.73 -9.65
N GLY A 204 -2.88 16.15 -10.37
CA GLY A 204 -1.53 16.67 -10.48
C GLY A 204 -1.44 17.95 -11.30
N ALA A 205 -0.25 18.56 -11.30
CA ALA A 205 0.03 19.71 -12.16
C ALA A 205 -0.05 19.35 -13.67
N ASN A 206 0.26 18.10 -14.02
CA ASN A 206 0.01 17.61 -15.37
C ASN A 206 -1.47 17.23 -15.50
N PRO A 207 -2.21 17.79 -16.47
CA PRO A 207 -3.65 17.57 -16.61
C PRO A 207 -4.03 16.11 -16.90
N THR A 208 -3.09 15.26 -17.29
CA THR A 208 -3.31 13.81 -17.47
C THR A 208 -3.12 12.99 -16.19
N HIS A 209 -2.65 13.59 -15.11
CA HIS A 209 -2.48 12.94 -13.82
C HIS A 209 -3.73 13.14 -12.96
N LEU A 210 -4.68 12.25 -13.15
CA LEU A 210 -6.01 12.38 -12.55
C LEU A 210 -6.10 11.64 -11.21
N ALA A 211 -6.52 12.35 -10.18
CA ALA A 211 -6.81 11.77 -8.87
C ALA A 211 -7.88 10.67 -8.92
N SER A 212 -8.84 10.79 -9.87
CA SER A 212 -9.89 9.79 -10.08
C SER A 212 -9.37 8.39 -10.47
N ASN A 213 -8.11 8.28 -10.89
CA ASN A 213 -7.48 6.99 -11.19
C ASN A 213 -6.97 6.27 -9.93
N TYR A 214 -7.01 6.92 -8.77
CA TYR A 214 -6.49 6.42 -7.51
C TYR A 214 -7.55 6.41 -6.41
N THR A 215 -7.32 5.62 -5.37
CA THR A 215 -8.19 5.53 -4.19
C THR A 215 -7.38 5.31 -2.92
N PHE A 216 -7.87 5.78 -1.79
CA PHE A 216 -7.33 5.42 -0.47
C PHE A 216 -7.73 4.00 -0.06
N THR A 217 -8.87 3.52 -0.54
CA THR A 217 -9.37 2.18 -0.20
C THR A 217 -8.38 1.09 -0.62
N GLY A 218 -7.97 0.26 0.34
CA GLY A 218 -6.98 -0.80 0.13
C GLY A 218 -5.52 -0.34 0.23
N GLY A 219 -5.25 0.96 0.46
CA GLY A 219 -3.93 1.48 0.80
C GLY A 219 -3.63 1.38 2.29
N THR A 220 -2.36 1.52 2.65
CA THR A 220 -1.89 1.64 4.04
C THR A 220 -1.59 3.10 4.35
N HIS A 221 -2.13 3.61 5.48
CA HIS A 221 -2.00 5.01 5.85
C HIS A 221 -1.38 5.11 7.24
N THR A 222 -0.11 5.53 7.31
CA THR A 222 0.67 5.55 8.55
C THR A 222 1.40 6.87 8.76
N PHE A 223 1.61 7.20 10.03
CA PHE A 223 2.25 8.44 10.45
C PHE A 223 3.19 8.18 11.63
N ASP A 224 4.33 8.82 11.59
CA ASP A 224 5.31 8.78 12.66
C ASP A 224 5.35 10.11 13.41
N VAL A 225 5.38 10.04 14.74
CA VAL A 225 5.61 11.21 15.60
C VAL A 225 6.95 11.01 16.28
N THR A 226 7.89 11.93 16.04
CA THR A 226 9.22 11.93 16.65
C THR A 226 9.26 12.86 17.85
N GLN A 227 10.25 12.70 18.70
CA GLN A 227 10.42 13.52 19.90
C GLN A 227 10.67 15.00 19.55
N ALA A 228 10.08 15.90 20.33
CA ALA A 228 10.39 17.33 20.28
C ALA A 228 11.64 17.61 21.13
N PRO A 229 12.60 18.37 20.60
CA PRO A 229 13.77 18.77 21.38
C PRO A 229 13.38 19.78 22.48
N LEU A 230 13.91 19.59 23.67
CA LEU A 230 13.82 20.55 24.76
C LEU A 230 15.15 21.31 24.93
N SER A 231 15.06 22.56 25.32
CA SER A 231 16.20 23.38 25.70
C SER A 231 16.07 23.87 27.14
N ILE A 232 17.18 23.96 27.82
CA ILE A 232 17.26 24.42 29.21
C ILE A 232 18.13 25.68 29.23
N SER A 233 17.67 26.69 29.93
CA SER A 233 18.42 27.94 30.16
C SER A 233 18.19 28.44 31.60
N GLY A 234 19.15 29.18 32.13
CA GLY A 234 19.04 29.79 33.44
C GLY A 234 20.20 30.73 33.70
N SER A 235 20.12 31.51 34.75
CA SER A 235 21.20 32.39 35.21
C SER A 235 21.19 32.51 36.73
N ARG A 236 22.38 32.68 37.33
CA ARG A 236 22.54 32.98 38.75
C ARG A 236 23.72 33.92 38.99
N GLN A 237 23.77 34.48 40.15
CA GLN A 237 24.98 35.18 40.60
C GLN A 237 26.04 34.14 41.03
N TYR A 238 27.33 34.53 40.93
CA TYR A 238 28.45 33.74 41.41
C TYR A 238 28.36 33.53 42.92
N ASP A 239 28.39 32.28 43.34
CA ASP A 239 28.30 31.84 44.73
C ASP A 239 29.42 30.88 45.16
N GLY A 240 30.43 30.68 44.32
CA GLY A 240 31.58 29.79 44.58
C GLY A 240 31.28 28.28 44.45
N THR A 241 30.09 27.91 43.97
CA THR A 241 29.68 26.51 43.78
C THR A 241 29.48 26.16 42.31
N VAL A 242 29.48 24.86 41.99
CA VAL A 242 29.13 24.35 40.67
C VAL A 242 27.68 23.89 40.63
N ASN A 243 27.03 23.74 41.77
CA ASN A 243 25.64 23.33 41.87
C ASN A 243 24.72 24.57 41.80
N PHE A 244 23.53 24.36 41.26
CA PHE A 244 22.51 25.41 41.24
C PHE A 244 21.12 24.79 41.38
N ASP A 245 20.26 25.55 42.02
CA ASP A 245 18.87 25.18 42.26
C ASP A 245 18.05 25.13 40.94
N ASN A 246 17.16 24.18 40.82
CA ASN A 246 16.27 24.03 39.70
C ASN A 246 15.32 25.23 39.49
N SER A 247 15.09 26.01 40.55
CA SER A 247 14.22 27.20 40.49
C SER A 247 14.67 28.29 39.52
N ILE A 248 16.00 28.33 39.18
CA ILE A 248 16.57 29.25 38.20
C ILE A 248 16.53 28.71 36.77
N ILE A 249 16.03 27.51 36.56
CA ILE A 249 16.00 26.85 35.25
C ILE A 249 14.67 27.12 34.56
N THR A 250 14.77 27.50 33.29
CA THR A 250 13.64 27.56 32.34
C THR A 250 13.79 26.47 31.32
N VAL A 251 12.78 25.65 31.19
CA VAL A 251 12.65 24.65 30.12
C VAL A 251 11.84 25.27 28.97
N SER A 252 12.37 25.18 27.76
CA SER A 252 11.70 25.64 26.54
C SER A 252 11.61 24.53 25.51
N GLY A 253 10.68 24.66 24.55
CA GLY A 253 10.39 23.63 23.53
C GLY A 253 9.19 22.77 23.86
N LEU A 254 8.55 22.95 25.02
CA LEU A 254 7.31 22.26 25.38
C LEU A 254 6.19 22.62 24.41
N GLN A 255 5.34 21.67 24.09
CA GLN A 255 4.27 21.80 23.11
C GLN A 255 2.89 21.81 23.81
N GLY A 256 1.91 22.47 23.19
CA GLY A 256 0.50 22.42 23.61
C GLY A 256 0.20 22.90 25.03
N GLY A 257 1.06 23.72 25.62
CA GLY A 257 0.91 24.21 26.99
C GLY A 257 1.27 23.16 28.07
N GLU A 258 1.99 22.12 27.70
CA GLU A 258 2.55 21.14 28.64
C GLU A 258 3.54 21.80 29.59
N THR A 259 3.61 21.29 30.80
CA THR A 259 4.52 21.77 31.85
C THR A 259 5.42 20.62 32.31
N LEU A 260 6.69 20.92 32.52
CA LEU A 260 7.64 19.98 33.11
C LEU A 260 8.18 20.55 34.42
N THR A 261 8.37 19.68 35.40
CA THR A 261 9.06 20.00 36.65
C THR A 261 10.51 19.50 36.56
N VAL A 262 11.42 20.32 37.00
CA VAL A 262 12.83 19.97 37.12
C VAL A 262 13.09 19.66 38.60
N ASP A 263 13.33 18.40 38.91
CA ASP A 263 13.33 17.91 40.30
C ASP A 263 14.73 17.80 40.93
N ASP A 264 15.80 17.87 40.15
CA ASP A 264 17.17 17.67 40.66
C ASP A 264 18.08 18.88 40.46
N ASP A 265 19.10 19.01 41.31
CA ASP A 265 20.15 20.03 41.16
C ASP A 265 21.02 19.78 39.93
N ILE A 266 21.31 20.84 39.20
CA ILE A 266 22.15 20.81 38.03
C ILE A 266 23.52 21.38 38.31
N ASN A 267 24.57 20.76 37.75
CA ASN A 267 25.96 21.10 37.99
C ASN A 267 26.63 21.69 36.71
N THR A 268 27.35 22.82 36.82
CA THR A 268 28.01 23.49 35.70
C THR A 268 29.44 23.03 35.43
N ASN A 269 30.03 22.18 36.24
CA ASN A 269 31.43 21.75 36.16
C ASN A 269 32.50 22.84 36.36
N ASN A 270 32.09 24.10 36.53
CA ASN A 270 33.03 25.21 36.76
C ASN A 270 32.39 26.31 37.61
N VAL A 271 33.15 26.85 38.56
CA VAL A 271 32.71 27.91 39.49
C VAL A 271 32.95 29.33 39.00
N ASN A 272 33.70 29.52 37.92
CA ASN A 272 34.05 30.84 37.41
C ASN A 272 32.90 31.51 36.63
N VAL A 273 32.91 32.84 36.57
CA VAL A 273 31.93 33.56 35.76
C VAL A 273 32.14 33.26 34.26
N GLY A 274 31.07 32.86 33.58
CA GLY A 274 31.10 32.54 32.16
C GLY A 274 29.73 32.03 31.65
N THR A 275 29.64 31.72 30.36
CA THR A 275 28.51 31.00 29.78
C THR A 275 28.86 29.52 29.70
N TYR A 276 28.14 28.71 30.41
CA TYR A 276 28.36 27.27 30.46
C TYR A 276 27.22 26.54 29.75
N ASN A 277 27.60 25.59 28.89
CA ASN A 277 26.64 24.56 28.49
C ASN A 277 26.47 23.64 29.68
N THR A 278 25.24 23.37 30.07
CA THR A 278 24.95 22.38 31.12
C THR A 278 25.63 21.08 30.74
N GLY A 279 26.79 20.86 31.31
CA GLY A 279 27.37 19.54 31.35
C GLY A 279 26.36 18.67 32.06
N ALA A 280 26.01 17.62 31.44
CA ALA A 280 25.09 16.62 31.87
C ALA A 280 25.18 16.29 33.37
N GLY A 281 24.45 16.97 34.21
CA GLY A 281 24.13 16.58 35.58
C GLY A 281 22.91 15.68 35.63
N ASN A 282 22.53 15.20 36.78
CA ASN A 282 21.28 14.47 36.95
C ASN A 282 20.10 15.45 36.69
N LEU A 283 19.58 15.48 35.48
CA LEU A 283 18.35 16.18 35.17
C LEU A 283 17.24 15.17 35.10
N LEU A 284 16.37 15.15 36.08
CA LEU A 284 15.11 14.43 36.01
C LEU A 284 14.05 15.38 35.51
N ILE A 285 13.50 15.10 34.34
CA ILE A 285 12.38 15.83 33.77
C ILE A 285 11.15 14.92 33.89
N SER A 286 10.19 15.31 34.71
CA SER A 286 8.92 14.61 34.85
C SER A 286 7.80 15.44 34.24
N ASP A 287 6.96 14.77 33.46
CA ASP A 287 5.72 15.38 32.94
C ASP A 287 4.63 15.27 34.01
N VAL A 288 4.25 16.39 34.59
CA VAL A 288 3.19 16.44 35.62
C VAL A 288 1.77 16.27 35.07
N ASN A 289 1.58 16.38 33.77
CA ASN A 289 0.28 16.26 33.13
C ASN A 289 0.10 15.00 32.27
N ASN A 290 1.18 14.32 31.97
CA ASN A 290 1.16 13.13 31.13
C ASN A 290 2.16 12.13 31.70
N SER A 291 1.71 11.12 32.37
CA SER A 291 2.49 10.11 33.11
C SER A 291 3.40 9.25 32.21
N HIS A 292 3.78 9.69 31.02
CA HIS A 292 4.30 8.82 29.98
C HIS A 292 5.73 9.04 29.54
N VAL A 293 6.42 10.10 29.97
CA VAL A 293 7.82 10.34 29.58
C VAL A 293 8.62 10.86 30.75
N THR A 294 9.48 10.01 31.30
CA THR A 294 10.52 10.43 32.24
C THR A 294 11.87 10.27 31.58
N TYR A 295 12.60 11.36 31.40
CA TYR A 295 13.99 11.31 30.94
C TYR A 295 14.91 11.57 32.13
N LYS A 296 15.76 10.59 32.44
CA LYS A 296 16.87 10.81 33.33
C LYS A 296 18.17 10.81 32.56
N LYS A 297 18.82 11.96 32.43
CA LYS A 297 20.15 12.07 31.86
C LYS A 297 21.15 12.21 33.02
N ILE A 298 21.97 11.21 33.21
CA ILE A 298 23.09 11.25 34.13
C ILE A 298 24.36 11.53 33.36
N ALA A 299 25.08 12.54 33.78
CA ALA A 299 26.14 13.17 33.05
C ALA A 299 27.40 12.39 32.87
N ASP A 300 28.08 12.74 31.78
CA ASP A 300 29.48 12.45 31.55
C ASP A 300 30.35 13.33 32.46
N HIS A 301 30.98 12.72 33.44
CA HIS A 301 32.13 13.32 34.10
C HIS A 301 33.30 13.17 33.13
N GLY A 302 33.64 14.24 32.41
CA GLY A 302 34.79 14.31 31.53
C GLY A 302 36.07 13.86 32.22
N GLY A 303 36.39 12.60 32.12
CA GLY A 303 37.58 12.00 32.60
C GLY A 303 37.93 10.79 31.74
N ASN A 304 39.15 10.73 31.28
CA ASN A 304 39.79 9.70 30.50
C ASN A 304 39.16 8.31 30.64
N GLY A 305 38.47 7.89 29.58
CA GLY A 305 37.62 6.72 29.47
C GLY A 305 38.22 5.41 29.95
N THR A 306 37.86 5.02 31.15
CA THR A 306 37.92 3.61 31.55
C THR A 306 36.51 3.06 31.41
N LYS A 307 36.29 2.20 30.42
CA LYS A 307 35.05 1.45 30.27
C LYS A 307 34.84 0.58 31.51
N VAL A 308 33.77 0.75 32.23
CA VAL A 308 33.34 -0.25 33.22
C VAL A 308 32.66 -1.36 32.45
N ASN A 309 33.29 -2.50 32.40
CA ASN A 309 32.69 -3.73 31.93
C ASN A 309 31.61 -4.17 32.91
N TRP A 310 30.36 -4.07 32.49
CA TRP A 310 29.31 -4.84 33.14
C TRP A 310 29.62 -6.34 32.95
N PRO A 311 29.36 -7.17 33.94
CA PRO A 311 29.52 -8.60 33.76
C PRO A 311 28.57 -9.07 32.65
N GLY A 312 29.11 -9.31 31.46
CA GLY A 312 28.45 -10.10 30.46
C GLY A 312 28.23 -9.54 29.06
N THR A 313 28.05 -8.25 28.79
CA THR A 313 27.88 -7.75 27.41
C THR A 313 27.96 -6.23 27.28
N SER A 314 28.20 -5.73 26.07
CA SER A 314 28.44 -4.30 25.75
C SER A 314 27.20 -3.40 25.68
N ASN A 315 25.98 -3.92 25.78
CA ASN A 315 24.72 -3.17 25.83
C ASN A 315 23.78 -3.86 26.81
N HIS A 316 23.53 -3.24 27.97
CA HIS A 316 22.53 -3.74 28.92
C HIS A 316 21.23 -2.97 28.76
N GLU A 317 20.22 -3.69 28.36
CA GLU A 317 18.83 -3.25 28.44
C GLU A 317 18.22 -3.83 29.71
N LEU A 318 17.81 -2.95 30.63
CA LEU A 318 17.07 -3.34 31.82
C LEU A 318 15.59 -3.27 31.51
N THR A 319 14.89 -4.36 31.68
CA THR A 319 13.44 -4.42 31.59
C THR A 319 12.82 -4.52 33.00
N PRO A 320 11.63 -3.95 33.21
CA PRO A 320 10.91 -4.13 34.47
C PRO A 320 10.61 -5.60 34.73
N ASP A 321 10.73 -6.02 35.98
CA ASP A 321 10.24 -7.33 36.41
C ASP A 321 8.71 -7.35 36.38
N SER A 322 8.11 -8.54 36.20
CA SER A 322 6.67 -8.69 36.14
C SER A 322 5.98 -8.18 37.41
N GLY A 323 5.21 -7.09 37.30
CA GLY A 323 4.52 -6.45 38.41
C GLY A 323 5.32 -5.38 39.13
N GLU A 324 6.54 -5.05 38.69
CA GLU A 324 7.35 -3.98 39.23
C GLU A 324 6.75 -2.62 38.89
N SER A 325 6.62 -1.72 39.89
CA SER A 325 6.19 -0.36 39.64
C SER A 325 7.28 0.44 38.92
N THR A 326 6.88 1.53 38.28
CA THR A 326 7.83 2.44 37.63
C THR A 326 8.87 3.01 38.59
N GLU A 327 8.44 3.31 39.85
CA GLU A 327 9.31 3.82 40.93
C GLU A 327 10.32 2.75 41.38
N ASP A 328 9.86 1.53 41.62
CA ASP A 328 10.73 0.42 42.04
C ASP A 328 11.76 0.08 40.94
N PHE A 329 11.32 0.04 39.68
CA PHE A 329 12.23 -0.16 38.56
C PHE A 329 13.29 0.94 38.46
N THR A 330 12.86 2.21 38.61
CA THR A 330 13.77 3.36 38.59
C THR A 330 14.80 3.26 39.74
N GLN A 331 14.34 2.92 40.95
CA GLN A 331 15.20 2.75 42.12
C GLN A 331 16.18 1.60 41.88
N ARG A 332 15.75 0.45 41.40
CA ARG A 332 16.57 -0.69 41.05
C ARG A 332 17.64 -0.36 40.00
N ALA A 333 17.24 0.38 38.98
CA ALA A 333 18.15 0.83 37.92
C ALA A 333 19.24 1.76 38.51
N LEU A 334 18.87 2.69 39.42
CA LEU A 334 19.79 3.59 40.10
C LEU A 334 20.76 2.84 41.06
N GLU A 335 20.29 1.86 41.77
CA GLU A 335 21.12 1.02 42.66
C GLU A 335 22.13 0.19 41.88
N LEU A 336 21.72 -0.40 40.77
CA LEU A 336 22.62 -1.11 39.84
C LEU A 336 23.69 -0.18 39.27
N MET A 337 23.34 1.06 38.99
CA MET A 337 24.28 2.06 38.50
C MET A 337 25.25 2.53 39.56
N ASN A 338 24.82 2.67 40.80
CA ASN A 338 25.68 3.02 41.94
C ASN A 338 26.62 1.90 42.35
N THR A 339 26.21 0.63 42.21
CA THR A 339 27.03 -0.53 42.50
C THR A 339 28.12 -0.81 41.47
N ALA A 340 27.98 -0.32 40.26
CA ALA A 340 28.95 -0.49 39.18
C ALA A 340 30.21 0.37 39.28
N GLY A 341 30.37 1.15 40.36
CA GLY A 341 31.57 1.93 40.65
C GLY A 341 31.75 3.17 39.78
N SER A 342 32.34 4.18 40.35
CA SER A 342 32.62 5.53 39.86
C SER A 342 32.34 5.84 38.36
N GLY A 343 31.28 6.59 38.11
CA GLY A 343 31.16 7.40 36.91
C GLY A 343 30.31 6.84 35.81
N ILE A 344 28.98 6.90 35.95
CA ILE A 344 28.02 6.62 34.87
C ILE A 344 27.86 7.86 34.01
N ALA A 345 27.93 7.68 32.70
CA ALA A 345 27.86 8.79 31.76
C ALA A 345 26.45 9.27 31.52
N TYR A 346 25.49 8.39 31.26
CA TYR A 346 24.07 8.75 31.12
C TYR A 346 23.19 7.48 31.15
N PHE A 347 21.94 7.72 31.46
CA PHE A 347 20.92 6.70 31.52
C PHE A 347 19.63 7.30 30.90
N VAL A 348 19.03 6.60 29.97
CA VAL A 348 17.78 7.01 29.36
C VAL A 348 16.73 5.97 29.69
N MET A 349 15.69 6.37 30.39
CA MET A 349 14.49 5.56 30.56
C MET A 349 13.42 6.07 29.61
N THR A 350 12.89 5.17 28.80
CA THR A 350 11.75 5.47 27.94
C THR A 350 10.56 4.67 28.42
N TYR A 351 9.49 5.36 28.75
CA TYR A 351 8.21 4.75 29.12
C TYR A 351 7.30 4.74 27.91
N SER A 352 6.83 3.59 27.49
CA SER A 352 5.76 3.49 26.50
C SER A 352 4.50 2.95 27.18
N ASP A 353 3.45 3.73 27.16
CA ASP A 353 2.07 3.32 27.46
C ASP A 353 1.84 2.56 28.77
N ASN A 354 2.34 3.06 29.91
CA ASN A 354 2.10 2.48 31.23
C ASN A 354 2.44 0.99 31.41
N THR A 355 3.06 0.33 30.43
CA THR A 355 3.26 -1.12 30.51
C THR A 355 4.70 -1.58 30.31
N LYS A 356 5.60 -0.75 29.80
CA LYS A 356 7.01 -1.14 29.58
C LYS A 356 7.95 0.03 29.81
N THR A 357 8.86 -0.15 30.72
CA THR A 357 9.96 0.77 30.96
C THR A 357 11.24 0.14 30.45
N THR A 358 11.91 0.79 29.51
CA THR A 358 13.22 0.36 29.04
C THR A 358 14.26 1.34 29.55
N ALA A 359 15.22 0.86 30.29
CA ALA A 359 16.34 1.66 30.76
C ALA A 359 17.59 1.29 29.97
N THR A 360 18.21 2.26 29.33
CA THR A 360 19.47 2.06 28.61
C THR A 360 20.56 2.82 29.33
N SER A 361 21.55 2.13 29.88
CA SER A 361 22.73 2.77 30.46
C SER A 361 23.82 2.91 29.41
N ALA A 362 24.38 4.08 29.25
CA ALA A 362 25.52 4.26 28.41
C ALA A 362 26.64 4.96 29.21
N LYS A 363 27.50 4.16 29.71
CA LYS A 363 28.82 4.48 30.28
C LYS A 363 28.88 4.96 31.72
N ALA A 364 29.37 4.08 32.54
CA ALA A 364 29.99 4.43 33.81
C ALA A 364 31.47 4.76 33.59
N LYS A 365 31.97 5.66 34.33
CA LYS A 365 33.39 5.91 34.47
C LYS A 365 33.97 4.97 35.50
#